data_f8fc284523cf1790d38a5ff32c2163cf
#
_entry.id   f8fc284523cf1790d38a5ff32c2163cf
#
_cell.length_a   1.000
_cell.length_b   1.000
_cell.length_c   1.000
_cell.angle_alpha   90.00
_cell.angle_beta   90.00
_cell.angle_gamma   90.00
#
_symmetry.space_group_name_H-M   'P 1'
#
loop_
_entity.id
_entity.type
_entity.pdbx_description
1 polymer ?
#
loop_
_entity_poly.entity_id
_entity_poly.type
_entity_poly.pdbx_seq_one_letter_code
_entity_poly.pdbx_strand_id
1 'polypeptide(L)'
;WGQPVYFGNNTYGTYDFGDHDDTDTSILHAVANFAQGVWYCRTRSTDIAIAVGQSNYYSGYAIPLTTGAWYADGQQWGLMVNNVQSFITNNHYTVVGANAAGDLEVEWTNFTLTSSLVNGYNSVTSHAYFDFGDDSPGWWSNYQVWYVAYGARDNLPLPEIFYNSDATYDWEPLDIWACYNEGGPIYFKGAESENVSVSNSPAQAFSAMYNAEASNSCTARYLSGMIFSTEIFHA
;
A
#
# COMPACT_ATOMS: atom_id res chain seq x y z
N TRP A 1 -1.23 9.64 3.69
CA TRP A 1 -2.25 10.65 3.98
C TRP A 1 -3.01 10.24 5.22
N GLY A 2 -4.26 10.25 5.32
CA GLY A 2 -5.03 9.93 6.52
C GLY A 2 -6.03 8.79 6.27
N GLN A 3 -6.99 8.69 7.16
CA GLN A 3 -8.04 7.67 7.12
C GLN A 3 -9.08 8.01 6.05
N PRO A 4 -9.56 7.06 5.25
CA PRO A 4 -10.49 7.33 4.16
C PRO A 4 -11.85 7.84 4.66
N VAL A 5 -12.39 8.86 3.98
CA VAL A 5 -13.61 9.57 4.36
C VAL A 5 -14.51 9.82 3.16
N TYR A 6 -15.83 9.76 3.40
CA TYR A 6 -16.85 10.18 2.45
C TYR A 6 -17.52 11.48 2.88
N PHE A 7 -17.34 12.54 2.12
CA PHE A 7 -17.88 13.88 2.40
C PHE A 7 -19.30 14.10 1.84
N GLY A 8 -19.92 13.08 1.26
CA GLY A 8 -21.20 13.21 0.56
C GLY A 8 -21.05 13.59 -0.91
N ASN A 9 -22.14 13.50 -1.68
CA ASN A 9 -22.17 13.87 -3.11
C ASN A 9 -21.05 13.25 -3.97
N ASN A 10 -20.70 11.99 -3.72
CA ASN A 10 -19.59 11.28 -4.36
C ASN A 10 -18.23 11.97 -4.21
N THR A 11 -18.01 12.71 -3.13
CA THR A 11 -16.73 13.29 -2.76
C THR A 11 -16.06 12.40 -1.72
N TYR A 12 -14.85 11.96 -2.02
CA TYR A 12 -14.01 11.13 -1.16
C TYR A 12 -12.70 11.86 -0.84
N GLY A 13 -11.95 11.31 0.07
CA GLY A 13 -10.66 11.80 0.50
C GLY A 13 -10.25 11.18 1.83
N THR A 14 -9.50 11.91 2.64
CA THR A 14 -9.01 11.43 3.92
C THR A 14 -9.21 12.44 5.03
N TYR A 15 -9.26 11.93 6.25
CA TYR A 15 -9.08 12.71 7.47
C TYR A 15 -7.62 12.53 7.92
N ASP A 16 -6.84 13.58 7.84
CA ASP A 16 -5.41 13.52 8.11
C ASP A 16 -5.09 13.47 9.61
N PHE A 17 -3.82 13.16 9.94
CA PHE A 17 -3.36 13.13 11.33
C PHE A 17 -3.23 14.50 11.98
N GLY A 18 -3.44 15.59 11.23
CA GLY A 18 -3.48 16.97 11.71
C GLY A 18 -4.90 17.48 11.97
N ASP A 19 -5.90 16.59 12.05
CA ASP A 19 -7.32 16.92 12.26
C ASP A 19 -7.95 17.73 11.10
N HIS A 20 -7.53 17.47 9.84
CA HIS A 20 -8.09 18.13 8.67
C HIS A 20 -8.75 17.15 7.71
N ASP A 21 -9.79 17.65 7.06
CA ASP A 21 -10.48 16.97 5.98
C ASP A 21 -9.78 17.30 4.64
N ASP A 22 -9.17 16.30 4.02
CA ASP A 22 -8.55 16.43 2.70
C ASP A 22 -9.34 15.67 1.64
N THR A 23 -9.90 16.39 0.68
CA THR A 23 -10.52 15.77 -0.49
C THR A 23 -9.45 15.20 -1.43
N ASP A 24 -9.80 14.20 -2.26
CA ASP A 24 -8.89 13.71 -3.30
C ASP A 24 -8.33 14.83 -4.20
N THR A 25 -9.08 15.90 -4.38
CA THR A 25 -8.62 17.09 -5.13
C THR A 25 -7.56 17.87 -4.36
N SER A 26 -7.70 18.06 -3.04
CA SER A 26 -6.66 18.73 -2.24
C SER A 26 -5.39 17.89 -2.16
N ILE A 27 -5.55 16.58 -2.00
CA ILE A 27 -4.44 15.62 -2.01
C ILE A 27 -3.71 15.66 -3.38
N LEU A 28 -4.44 15.62 -4.49
CA LEU A 28 -3.87 15.76 -5.83
C LEU A 28 -2.98 17.00 -5.94
N HIS A 29 -3.46 18.17 -5.49
CA HIS A 29 -2.67 19.40 -5.57
C HIS A 29 -1.41 19.34 -4.69
N ALA A 30 -1.51 18.81 -3.48
CA ALA A 30 -0.38 18.66 -2.58
C ALA A 30 0.68 17.70 -3.17
N VAL A 31 0.26 16.53 -3.67
CA VAL A 31 1.16 15.55 -4.28
C VAL A 31 1.78 16.06 -5.58
N ALA A 32 1.04 16.79 -6.41
CA ALA A 32 1.57 17.43 -7.61
C ALA A 32 2.69 18.45 -7.27
N ASN A 33 2.48 19.27 -6.25
CA ASN A 33 3.50 20.20 -5.76
C ASN A 33 4.72 19.46 -5.17
N PHE A 34 4.49 18.37 -4.44
CA PHE A 34 5.57 17.52 -3.92
C PHE A 34 6.37 16.90 -5.06
N ALA A 35 5.71 16.34 -6.08
CA ALA A 35 6.36 15.79 -7.27
C ALA A 35 7.23 16.83 -8.00
N GLN A 36 6.76 18.07 -8.08
CA GLN A 36 7.55 19.18 -8.61
C GLN A 36 8.80 19.43 -7.76
N GLY A 37 8.67 19.51 -6.45
CA GLY A 37 9.81 19.67 -5.53
C GLY A 37 10.82 18.55 -5.66
N VAL A 38 10.34 17.30 -5.68
CA VAL A 38 11.17 16.10 -5.89
C VAL A 38 11.93 16.21 -7.22
N TRP A 39 11.25 16.59 -8.30
CA TRP A 39 11.89 16.78 -9.61
C TRP A 39 13.04 17.78 -9.56
N TYR A 40 12.88 18.93 -8.92
CA TYR A 40 13.92 19.96 -8.86
C TYR A 40 15.08 19.60 -7.92
N CYS A 41 14.81 18.83 -6.87
CA CYS A 41 15.81 18.50 -5.84
C CYS A 41 16.54 17.17 -6.07
N ARG A 42 16.04 16.29 -6.97
CA ARG A 42 16.61 14.95 -7.19
C ARG A 42 18.00 14.98 -7.82
N THR A 43 18.75 13.91 -7.62
CA THR A 43 19.93 13.63 -8.44
C THR A 43 19.51 13.12 -9.83
N ARG A 44 20.23 13.45 -10.88
CA ARG A 44 19.82 13.24 -12.28
C ARG A 44 19.61 11.80 -12.71
N SER A 45 20.11 10.82 -11.96
CA SER A 45 20.09 9.40 -12.32
C SER A 45 19.14 8.56 -11.46
N THR A 46 18.31 9.17 -10.65
CA THR A 46 17.43 8.44 -9.70
C THR A 46 16.00 8.46 -10.21
N ASP A 47 15.45 7.29 -10.49
CA ASP A 47 14.01 7.11 -10.67
C ASP A 47 13.33 7.14 -9.30
N ILE A 48 12.24 7.89 -9.20
CA ILE A 48 11.52 8.11 -7.95
C ILE A 48 10.05 7.77 -8.19
N ALA A 49 9.51 6.85 -7.39
CA ALA A 49 8.09 6.58 -7.32
C ALA A 49 7.51 7.24 -6.06
N ILE A 50 6.47 8.04 -6.26
CA ILE A 50 5.70 8.64 -5.16
C ILE A 50 4.49 7.73 -4.95
N ALA A 51 4.40 7.09 -3.79
CA ALA A 51 3.22 6.32 -3.39
C ALA A 51 2.34 7.20 -2.49
N VAL A 52 1.08 7.38 -2.91
CA VAL A 52 0.10 8.17 -2.17
C VAL A 52 -0.73 7.20 -1.35
N GLY A 53 -0.55 7.19 -0.04
CA GLY A 53 -1.13 6.19 0.85
C GLY A 53 -2.36 6.67 1.63
N GLN A 54 -3.31 5.77 1.84
CA GLN A 54 -4.35 5.87 2.86
C GLN A 54 -3.90 5.09 4.10
N SER A 55 -4.28 5.58 5.28
CA SER A 55 -4.02 4.92 6.56
C SER A 55 -5.19 4.02 6.95
N ASN A 56 -5.07 3.34 8.07
CA ASN A 56 -6.09 2.47 8.64
C ASN A 56 -7.45 3.13 8.73
N TYR A 57 -8.49 2.34 8.49
CA TYR A 57 -9.86 2.78 8.64
C TYR A 57 -10.19 3.14 10.09
N TYR A 58 -10.85 4.27 10.27
CA TYR A 58 -11.38 4.72 11.56
C TYR A 58 -12.90 4.91 11.50
N SER A 59 -13.62 4.23 12.38
CA SER A 59 -15.08 4.16 12.35
C SER A 59 -15.83 5.49 12.58
N GLY A 60 -15.15 6.52 13.04
CA GLY A 60 -15.75 7.85 13.33
C GLY A 60 -15.99 8.70 12.09
N TYR A 61 -15.28 8.45 10.97
CA TYR A 61 -15.36 9.21 9.72
C TYR A 61 -15.73 8.35 8.51
N ALA A 62 -16.42 7.27 8.74
CA ALA A 62 -16.58 6.14 7.86
C ALA A 62 -17.15 6.48 6.49
N ILE A 63 -16.55 5.89 5.45
CA ILE A 63 -17.25 5.56 4.22
C ILE A 63 -18.46 4.68 4.56
N PRO A 64 -19.64 4.88 3.93
CA PRO A 64 -20.78 4.01 4.15
C PRO A 64 -20.40 2.53 3.94
N LEU A 65 -20.76 1.66 4.88
CA LEU A 65 -20.40 0.23 4.89
C LEU A 65 -21.14 -0.56 3.81
N THR A 66 -20.99 -0.13 2.57
CA THR A 66 -21.52 -0.81 1.37
C THR A 66 -20.41 -1.04 0.36
N THR A 67 -20.45 -2.16 -0.35
CA THR A 67 -19.49 -2.48 -1.40
C THR A 67 -19.43 -1.39 -2.48
N GLY A 68 -20.58 -0.78 -2.81
CA GLY A 68 -20.63 0.31 -3.79
C GLY A 68 -19.88 1.55 -3.35
N ALA A 69 -19.97 1.94 -2.08
CA ALA A 69 -19.26 3.11 -1.55
C ALA A 69 -17.72 2.87 -1.50
N TRP A 70 -17.32 1.69 -1.04
CA TRP A 70 -15.89 1.30 -1.00
C TRP A 70 -15.28 1.13 -2.39
N TYR A 71 -16.03 0.56 -3.33
CA TYR A 71 -15.62 0.49 -4.73
C TYR A 71 -15.45 1.90 -5.33
N ALA A 72 -16.38 2.81 -5.06
CA ALA A 72 -16.32 4.19 -5.55
C ALA A 72 -15.14 4.96 -4.92
N ASP A 73 -14.83 4.74 -3.64
CA ASP A 73 -13.64 5.31 -3.01
C ASP A 73 -12.36 4.85 -3.71
N GLY A 74 -12.19 3.55 -3.91
CA GLY A 74 -11.06 3.02 -4.67
C GLY A 74 -10.97 3.61 -6.08
N GLN A 75 -12.10 3.80 -6.79
CA GLN A 75 -12.10 4.47 -8.09
C GLN A 75 -11.61 5.92 -8.00
N GLN A 76 -12.09 6.69 -7.02
CA GLN A 76 -11.67 8.09 -6.86
C GLN A 76 -10.17 8.18 -6.53
N TRP A 77 -9.68 7.29 -5.65
CA TRP A 77 -8.25 7.19 -5.34
C TRP A 77 -7.41 6.88 -6.58
N GLY A 78 -7.83 5.92 -7.39
CA GLY A 78 -7.16 5.57 -8.65
C GLY A 78 -7.19 6.72 -9.68
N LEU A 79 -8.29 7.44 -9.79
CA LEU A 79 -8.40 8.63 -10.65
C LEU A 79 -7.49 9.77 -10.16
N MET A 80 -7.39 9.96 -8.84
CA MET A 80 -6.46 10.93 -8.26
C MET A 80 -5.02 10.60 -8.63
N VAL A 81 -4.58 9.34 -8.48
CA VAL A 81 -3.23 8.89 -8.87
C VAL A 81 -2.98 9.11 -10.37
N ASN A 82 -3.94 8.77 -11.24
CA ASN A 82 -3.85 9.04 -12.68
C ASN A 82 -3.66 10.55 -12.98
N ASN A 83 -4.34 11.41 -12.23
CA ASN A 83 -4.23 12.86 -12.40
C ASN A 83 -2.87 13.37 -11.92
N VAL A 84 -2.31 12.83 -10.84
CA VAL A 84 -0.92 13.11 -10.41
C VAL A 84 0.06 12.69 -11.50
N GLN A 85 -0.07 11.47 -12.03
CA GLN A 85 0.79 11.00 -13.11
C GLN A 85 0.68 11.87 -14.38
N SER A 86 -0.53 12.30 -14.70
CA SER A 86 -0.77 13.21 -15.82
C SER A 86 -0.07 14.57 -15.61
N PHE A 87 -0.12 15.12 -14.40
CA PHE A 87 0.63 16.33 -14.04
C PHE A 87 2.14 16.13 -14.22
N ILE A 88 2.69 15.02 -13.70
CA ILE A 88 4.10 14.65 -13.83
C ILE A 88 4.51 14.59 -15.32
N THR A 89 3.71 13.89 -16.13
CA THR A 89 3.98 13.68 -17.55
C THR A 89 3.91 15.01 -18.34
N ASN A 90 2.89 15.82 -18.10
CA ASN A 90 2.69 17.11 -18.79
C ASN A 90 3.78 18.12 -18.46
N ASN A 91 4.39 18.02 -17.29
CA ASN A 91 5.52 18.85 -16.87
C ASN A 91 6.89 18.24 -17.20
N HIS A 92 6.93 17.09 -17.90
CA HIS A 92 8.15 16.41 -18.32
C HIS A 92 9.04 15.97 -17.14
N TYR A 93 8.46 15.57 -16.03
CA TYR A 93 9.20 15.04 -14.86
C TYR A 93 9.54 13.56 -15.07
N THR A 94 10.39 13.27 -16.06
CA THR A 94 10.58 11.96 -16.69
C THR A 94 11.08 10.82 -15.80
N VAL A 95 11.58 11.12 -14.61
CA VAL A 95 12.07 10.10 -13.64
C VAL A 95 11.22 10.06 -12.38
N VAL A 96 10.08 10.75 -12.39
CA VAL A 96 9.12 10.72 -11.29
C VAL A 96 7.87 9.96 -11.76
N GLY A 97 7.37 9.05 -10.95
CA GLY A 97 6.13 8.33 -11.20
C GLY A 97 5.22 8.37 -9.97
N ALA A 98 3.91 8.21 -10.20
CA ALA A 98 2.90 8.14 -9.14
C ALA A 98 2.32 6.73 -9.04
N ASN A 99 2.12 6.26 -7.81
CA ASN A 99 1.44 5.04 -7.44
C ASN A 99 0.50 5.31 -6.27
N ALA A 100 -0.35 4.35 -5.93
CA ALA A 100 -1.07 4.37 -4.66
C ALA A 100 -0.35 3.54 -3.60
N ALA A 101 -0.79 3.71 -2.37
CA ALA A 101 -0.49 2.83 -1.26
C ALA A 101 -1.67 2.77 -0.29
N GLY A 102 -1.68 1.81 0.59
CA GLY A 102 -2.67 1.68 1.66
C GLY A 102 -2.17 0.75 2.75
N ASP A 103 -2.56 1.08 3.93
CA ASP A 103 -2.36 0.30 5.13
C ASP A 103 -3.59 -0.61 5.29
N LEU A 104 -3.61 -1.69 4.47
CA LEU A 104 -4.78 -2.57 4.33
C LEU A 104 -4.69 -3.76 5.28
N GLU A 105 -4.94 -3.49 6.54
CA GLU A 105 -4.93 -4.51 7.58
C GLU A 105 -6.25 -5.29 7.68
N VAL A 106 -6.17 -6.46 8.27
CA VAL A 106 -7.33 -7.32 8.52
C VAL A 106 -8.36 -6.67 9.46
N GLU A 107 -7.92 -5.74 10.30
CA GLU A 107 -8.72 -4.92 11.21
C GLU A 107 -9.43 -3.76 10.52
N TRP A 108 -9.02 -3.38 9.32
CA TRP A 108 -9.50 -2.19 8.62
C TRP A 108 -11.03 -2.17 8.44
N THR A 109 -11.56 -3.31 8.04
CA THR A 109 -13.00 -3.58 8.02
C THR A 109 -13.24 -5.07 7.80
N ASN A 110 -14.01 -5.47 6.80
CA ASN A 110 -14.13 -6.87 6.39
C ASN A 110 -13.64 -7.04 4.96
N PHE A 111 -13.22 -8.24 4.62
CA PHE A 111 -12.68 -8.57 3.30
C PHE A 111 -13.56 -8.08 2.15
N THR A 112 -14.90 -8.18 2.26
CA THR A 112 -15.81 -7.80 1.17
C THR A 112 -15.73 -6.30 0.86
N LEU A 113 -15.57 -5.46 1.86
CA LEU A 113 -15.45 -4.02 1.68
C LEU A 113 -14.05 -3.65 1.21
N THR A 114 -13.00 -4.15 1.86
CA THR A 114 -11.61 -3.89 1.47
C THR A 114 -11.31 -4.37 0.05
N SER A 115 -11.75 -5.58 -0.32
CA SER A 115 -11.61 -6.06 -1.70
C SER A 115 -12.40 -5.22 -2.71
N SER A 116 -13.52 -4.62 -2.30
CA SER A 116 -14.26 -3.70 -3.17
C SER A 116 -13.48 -2.42 -3.43
N LEU A 117 -12.78 -1.85 -2.43
CA LEU A 117 -11.90 -0.70 -2.60
C LEU A 117 -10.77 -1.02 -3.59
N VAL A 118 -10.04 -2.10 -3.35
CA VAL A 118 -8.95 -2.55 -4.22
C VAL A 118 -9.43 -2.78 -5.66
N ASN A 119 -10.59 -3.42 -5.85
CA ASN A 119 -11.18 -3.64 -7.17
C ASN A 119 -11.63 -2.33 -7.81
N GLY A 120 -12.13 -1.38 -7.04
CA GLY A 120 -12.46 -0.03 -7.51
C GLY A 120 -11.23 0.67 -8.06
N TYR A 121 -10.13 0.69 -7.30
CA TYR A 121 -8.85 1.23 -7.73
C TYR A 121 -8.39 0.60 -9.05
N ASN A 122 -8.28 -0.71 -9.09
CA ASN A 122 -7.82 -1.47 -10.25
C ASN A 122 -8.75 -1.36 -11.47
N SER A 123 -9.98 -0.89 -11.32
CA SER A 123 -10.90 -0.69 -12.43
C SER A 123 -10.58 0.54 -13.29
N VAL A 124 -9.87 1.52 -12.74
CA VAL A 124 -9.63 2.83 -13.38
C VAL A 124 -8.17 3.12 -13.66
N THR A 125 -7.25 2.38 -13.07
CA THR A 125 -5.82 2.59 -13.24
C THR A 125 -5.04 1.27 -13.30
N SER A 126 -3.80 1.35 -13.80
CA SER A 126 -2.81 0.27 -13.76
C SER A 126 -1.54 0.68 -13.00
N HIS A 127 -1.58 1.81 -12.29
CA HIS A 127 -0.52 2.17 -11.36
C HIS A 127 -0.54 1.22 -10.17
N ALA A 128 0.64 0.85 -9.68
CA ALA A 128 0.74 -0.06 -8.55
C ALA A 128 0.00 0.48 -7.32
N TYR A 129 -0.61 -0.44 -6.58
CA TYR A 129 -1.14 -0.21 -5.23
C TYR A 129 -0.23 -0.94 -4.25
N PHE A 130 0.57 -0.21 -3.50
CA PHE A 130 1.41 -0.80 -2.46
C PHE A 130 0.58 -1.03 -1.21
N ASP A 131 0.46 -2.29 -0.81
CA ASP A 131 -0.11 -2.66 0.47
C ASP A 131 1.02 -2.74 1.50
N PHE A 132 0.96 -1.85 2.50
CA PHE A 132 1.93 -1.78 3.58
C PHE A 132 1.31 -2.10 4.94
N GLY A 133 0.18 -2.81 4.95
CA GLY A 133 -0.44 -3.33 6.17
C GLY A 133 0.22 -4.59 6.69
N ASP A 134 -0.29 -5.06 7.81
CA ASP A 134 0.12 -6.32 8.41
C ASP A 134 -0.79 -7.50 8.01
N ASP A 135 -0.34 -8.73 8.27
CA ASP A 135 -1.12 -9.97 8.18
C ASP A 135 -1.34 -10.52 9.59
N SER A 136 -2.24 -9.91 10.35
CA SER A 136 -2.60 -10.43 11.68
C SER A 136 -3.35 -11.76 11.57
N PRO A 137 -2.77 -12.89 12.00
CA PRO A 137 -3.36 -14.20 11.81
C PRO A 137 -4.71 -14.38 12.49
N GLY A 138 -5.66 -14.96 11.77
CA GLY A 138 -6.89 -15.47 12.35
C GLY A 138 -8.15 -14.64 12.11
N TRP A 139 -8.08 -13.46 11.52
CA TRP A 139 -9.25 -12.63 11.19
C TRP A 139 -9.73 -12.88 9.76
N TRP A 140 -8.80 -12.94 8.81
CA TRP A 140 -9.07 -13.30 7.41
C TRP A 140 -8.42 -14.64 7.07
N SER A 141 -8.92 -15.29 6.02
CA SER A 141 -8.26 -16.48 5.48
C SER A 141 -7.03 -16.07 4.64
N ASN A 142 -6.07 -16.98 4.46
CA ASN A 142 -4.90 -16.75 3.60
C ASN A 142 -5.28 -16.24 2.21
N TYR A 143 -6.37 -16.75 1.62
CA TYR A 143 -6.88 -16.25 0.33
C TYR A 143 -7.29 -14.78 0.41
N GLN A 144 -7.93 -14.38 1.49
CA GLN A 144 -8.43 -13.01 1.65
C GLN A 144 -7.28 -12.01 1.82
N VAL A 145 -6.29 -12.32 2.66
CA VAL A 145 -5.08 -11.51 2.82
C VAL A 145 -4.30 -11.47 1.50
N TRP A 146 -4.00 -12.64 0.93
CA TRP A 146 -3.30 -12.75 -0.34
C TRP A 146 -3.98 -11.93 -1.44
N TYR A 147 -5.31 -12.00 -1.56
CA TYR A 147 -6.05 -11.29 -2.60
C TYR A 147 -5.90 -9.77 -2.48
N VAL A 148 -6.02 -9.23 -1.28
CA VAL A 148 -5.92 -7.79 -1.03
C VAL A 148 -4.49 -7.30 -1.21
N ALA A 149 -3.51 -8.02 -0.66
CA ALA A 149 -2.13 -7.60 -0.70
C ALA A 149 -1.46 -7.81 -2.07
N TYR A 150 -1.84 -8.87 -2.81
CA TYR A 150 -1.13 -9.27 -4.03
C TYR A 150 -2.02 -9.80 -5.16
N GLY A 151 -3.02 -10.62 -4.87
CA GLY A 151 -3.81 -11.34 -5.87
C GLY A 151 -4.69 -10.44 -6.73
N ALA A 152 -5.09 -9.27 -6.25
CA ALA A 152 -5.74 -8.27 -7.06
C ALA A 152 -4.73 -7.65 -8.05
N ARG A 153 -5.21 -7.33 -9.26
CA ARG A 153 -4.35 -6.76 -10.29
C ARG A 153 -3.65 -5.49 -9.79
N ASP A 154 -2.37 -5.38 -10.08
CA ASP A 154 -1.52 -4.23 -9.78
C ASP A 154 -1.23 -3.98 -8.27
N ASN A 155 -1.67 -4.88 -7.37
CA ASN A 155 -1.31 -4.82 -5.96
C ASN A 155 0.08 -5.43 -5.71
N LEU A 156 0.85 -4.78 -4.85
CA LEU A 156 2.23 -5.17 -4.52
C LEU A 156 2.46 -5.01 -3.01
N PRO A 157 2.73 -6.07 -2.27
CA PRO A 157 2.94 -5.99 -0.83
C PRO A 157 4.31 -5.39 -0.48
N LEU A 158 4.28 -4.52 0.51
CA LEU A 158 5.43 -3.96 1.21
C LEU A 158 5.16 -4.11 2.72
N PRO A 159 5.18 -5.35 3.24
CA PRO A 159 4.62 -5.69 4.53
C PRO A 159 5.31 -5.02 5.69
N GLU A 160 4.56 -4.73 6.74
CA GLU A 160 5.08 -4.33 8.04
C GLU A 160 5.80 -5.50 8.72
N ILE A 161 7.07 -5.30 9.03
CA ILE A 161 7.93 -6.26 9.72
C ILE A 161 8.54 -5.57 10.93
N PHE A 162 7.71 -5.26 11.89
CA PHE A 162 8.13 -4.59 13.12
C PHE A 162 8.97 -5.50 14.01
N TYR A 163 8.69 -6.82 13.96
CA TYR A 163 9.44 -7.86 14.64
C TYR A 163 9.82 -8.97 13.67
N ASN A 164 10.87 -9.74 13.99
CA ASN A 164 11.25 -10.88 13.17
C ASN A 164 10.14 -11.95 13.09
N SER A 165 9.26 -11.99 14.11
CA SER A 165 8.08 -12.87 14.15
C SER A 165 7.13 -12.61 13.00
N ASP A 166 6.92 -11.36 12.61
CA ASP A 166 5.97 -10.97 11.57
C ASP A 166 6.36 -11.58 10.23
N ALA A 167 7.67 -11.59 9.93
CA ALA A 167 8.17 -12.28 8.73
C ALA A 167 7.95 -13.79 8.77
N THR A 168 8.17 -14.46 9.94
CA THR A 168 8.23 -15.91 10.02
C THR A 168 6.89 -16.56 10.40
N TYR A 169 6.01 -15.86 11.09
CA TYR A 169 4.73 -16.42 11.53
C TYR A 169 3.53 -15.90 10.74
N ASP A 170 3.67 -14.76 10.06
CA ASP A 170 2.59 -14.14 9.32
C ASP A 170 2.86 -14.26 7.81
N TRP A 171 3.84 -13.57 7.27
CA TRP A 171 4.05 -13.45 5.82
C TRP A 171 4.68 -14.69 5.15
N GLU A 172 5.67 -15.36 5.76
CA GLU A 172 6.25 -16.59 5.18
C GLU A 172 5.20 -17.71 5.03
N PRO A 173 4.34 -18.02 6.04
CA PRO A 173 3.27 -18.99 5.88
C PRO A 173 2.25 -18.62 4.80
N LEU A 174 1.90 -17.35 4.68
CA LEU A 174 1.03 -16.86 3.62
C LEU A 174 1.65 -17.08 2.23
N ASP A 175 2.91 -16.74 2.06
CA ASP A 175 3.61 -16.93 0.79
C ASP A 175 3.78 -18.41 0.43
N ILE A 176 4.13 -19.26 1.39
CA ILE A 176 4.13 -20.72 1.18
C ILE A 176 2.74 -21.20 0.75
N TRP A 177 1.69 -20.72 1.40
CA TRP A 177 0.31 -21.05 1.02
C TRP A 177 0.01 -20.60 -0.43
N ALA A 178 0.37 -19.38 -0.80
CA ALA A 178 0.17 -18.84 -2.15
C ALA A 178 0.92 -19.67 -3.20
N CYS A 179 2.13 -20.10 -2.92
CA CYS A 179 2.91 -21.00 -3.76
C CYS A 179 2.16 -22.26 -4.18
N TYR A 180 1.41 -22.86 -3.27
CA TYR A 180 0.73 -24.14 -3.50
C TYR A 180 -0.72 -23.99 -3.96
N ASN A 181 -1.35 -22.85 -3.70
CA ASN A 181 -2.78 -22.66 -3.95
C ASN A 181 -3.07 -21.65 -5.07
N GLU A 182 -2.20 -20.66 -5.30
CA GLU A 182 -2.42 -19.55 -6.23
C GLU A 182 -1.44 -19.55 -7.42
N GLY A 183 -0.69 -20.63 -7.57
CA GLY A 183 0.17 -20.86 -8.73
C GLY A 183 1.57 -20.25 -8.67
N GLY A 184 1.95 -19.62 -7.58
CA GLY A 184 3.29 -19.09 -7.34
C GLY A 184 3.40 -18.26 -6.08
N PRO A 185 4.64 -17.92 -5.69
CA PRO A 185 4.87 -17.10 -4.51
C PRO A 185 4.45 -15.65 -4.72
N ILE A 186 4.27 -14.94 -3.64
CA ILE A 186 4.04 -13.51 -3.58
C ILE A 186 5.31 -12.75 -4.02
N TYR A 187 5.14 -11.70 -4.77
CA TYR A 187 6.25 -10.85 -5.19
C TYR A 187 6.38 -9.64 -4.27
N PHE A 188 7.02 -9.83 -3.12
CA PHE A 188 7.28 -8.74 -2.19
C PHE A 188 8.23 -7.70 -2.80
N LYS A 189 7.92 -6.44 -2.58
CA LYS A 189 8.78 -5.32 -3.01
C LYS A 189 9.85 -5.00 -1.99
N GLY A 190 9.64 -5.32 -0.74
CA GLY A 190 10.54 -5.05 0.36
C GLY A 190 9.90 -5.35 1.70
N ALA A 191 10.30 -4.60 2.70
CA ALA A 191 9.70 -4.63 4.03
C ALA A 191 9.68 -3.24 4.63
N GLU A 192 8.68 -2.96 5.43
CA GLU A 192 8.52 -1.74 6.19
C GLU A 192 8.79 -2.01 7.67
N SER A 193 9.26 -1.01 8.41
CA SER A 193 9.46 -1.08 9.85
C SER A 193 8.90 0.17 10.52
N GLU A 194 8.73 0.12 11.82
CA GLU A 194 8.32 1.24 12.63
C GLU A 194 9.52 1.82 13.38
N ASN A 195 9.71 3.14 13.32
CA ASN A 195 10.83 3.81 14.01
C ASN A 195 10.58 3.98 15.51
N VAL A 196 10.49 2.86 16.22
CA VAL A 196 10.39 2.85 17.69
C VAL A 196 11.50 1.97 18.28
N SER A 197 11.86 2.24 19.52
CA SER A 197 13.05 1.67 20.19
C SER A 197 13.07 0.15 20.34
N VAL A 198 11.95 -0.51 20.14
CA VAL A 198 11.79 -1.97 20.33
C VAL A 198 11.51 -2.74 19.04
N SER A 199 11.23 -2.04 17.95
CA SER A 199 10.96 -2.65 16.64
C SER A 199 12.23 -2.79 15.80
N ASN A 200 12.13 -3.55 14.73
CA ASN A 200 13.19 -3.68 13.73
C ASN A 200 13.52 -2.31 13.10
N SER A 201 14.79 -2.05 12.86
CA SER A 201 15.17 -1.01 11.91
C SER A 201 14.82 -1.45 10.47
N PRO A 202 14.74 -0.54 9.49
CA PRO A 202 14.46 -0.91 8.09
C PRO A 202 15.36 -2.03 7.55
N ALA A 203 16.65 -2.02 7.88
CA ALA A 203 17.58 -3.06 7.46
C ALA A 203 17.34 -4.41 8.16
N GLN A 204 16.88 -4.39 9.41
CA GLN A 204 16.52 -5.61 10.15
C GLN A 204 15.21 -6.18 9.61
N ALA A 205 14.19 -5.36 9.38
CA ALA A 205 12.92 -5.76 8.78
C ALA A 205 13.13 -6.41 7.40
N PHE A 206 13.90 -5.76 6.54
CA PHE A 206 14.28 -6.33 5.24
C PHE A 206 15.01 -7.67 5.39
N SER A 207 15.99 -7.75 6.30
CA SER A 207 16.75 -8.99 6.51
C SER A 207 15.89 -10.12 7.07
N ALA A 208 14.96 -9.81 7.99
CA ALA A 208 14.02 -10.78 8.55
C ALA A 208 13.14 -11.37 7.45
N MET A 209 12.51 -10.50 6.65
CA MET A 209 11.66 -10.93 5.53
C MET A 209 12.44 -11.70 4.47
N TYR A 210 13.60 -11.19 4.04
CA TYR A 210 14.45 -11.87 3.07
C TYR A 210 14.87 -13.27 3.53
N ASN A 211 15.23 -13.44 4.81
CA ASN A 211 15.64 -14.73 5.34
C ASN A 211 14.44 -15.69 5.49
N ALA A 212 13.28 -15.21 5.86
CA ALA A 212 12.06 -15.99 5.91
C ALA A 212 11.73 -16.55 4.51
N GLU A 213 11.67 -15.69 3.50
CA GLU A 213 11.42 -16.09 2.12
C GLU A 213 12.49 -17.03 1.54
N ALA A 214 13.77 -16.85 1.91
CA ALA A 214 14.87 -17.71 1.48
C ALA A 214 14.81 -19.12 2.07
N SER A 215 14.04 -19.33 3.14
CA SER A 215 13.96 -20.63 3.84
C SER A 215 13.26 -21.71 3.01
N ASN A 216 12.40 -21.36 2.09
CA ASN A 216 11.61 -22.27 1.28
C ASN A 216 11.94 -22.14 -0.21
N SER A 217 12.12 -23.26 -0.91
CA SER A 217 12.50 -23.25 -2.33
C SER A 217 11.46 -22.67 -3.27
N CYS A 218 10.19 -22.58 -2.86
CA CYS A 218 9.14 -21.93 -3.64
C CYS A 218 9.18 -20.43 -3.48
N THR A 219 9.20 -19.93 -2.25
CA THR A 219 9.19 -18.50 -1.93
C THR A 219 10.48 -17.81 -2.37
N ALA A 220 11.62 -18.48 -2.26
CA ALA A 220 12.91 -17.98 -2.70
C ALA A 220 13.02 -17.58 -4.19
N ARG A 221 12.02 -17.91 -5.01
CA ARG A 221 12.04 -17.58 -6.45
C ARG A 221 12.02 -16.08 -6.75
N TYR A 222 11.42 -15.29 -5.89
CA TYR A 222 11.23 -13.85 -6.11
C TYR A 222 12.05 -12.95 -5.19
N LEU A 223 13.01 -13.50 -4.46
CA LEU A 223 13.93 -12.73 -3.60
C LEU A 223 14.58 -11.53 -4.29
N SER A 224 14.89 -11.66 -5.59
CA SER A 224 15.44 -10.54 -6.37
C SER A 224 14.47 -9.36 -6.55
N GLY A 225 13.20 -9.55 -6.24
CA GLY A 225 12.17 -8.51 -6.26
C GLY A 225 12.18 -7.63 -5.02
N MET A 226 12.72 -8.11 -3.91
CA MET A 226 12.86 -7.36 -2.68
C MET A 226 14.02 -6.36 -2.82
N ILE A 227 13.69 -5.09 -3.04
CA ILE A 227 14.66 -4.02 -3.31
C ILE A 227 14.52 -2.81 -2.39
N PHE A 228 13.49 -2.79 -1.56
CA PHE A 228 13.21 -1.67 -0.65
C PHE A 228 13.33 -2.10 0.81
N SER A 229 13.76 -1.14 1.63
CA SER A 229 13.43 -1.10 3.04
C SER A 229 12.99 0.32 3.37
N THR A 230 11.98 0.47 4.17
CA THR A 230 11.43 1.76 4.57
C THR A 230 11.03 1.75 6.04
N GLU A 231 10.65 2.88 6.57
CA GLU A 231 10.12 2.97 7.93
C GLU A 231 8.91 3.90 7.97
N ILE A 232 7.96 3.59 8.83
CA ILE A 232 6.89 4.50 9.23
C ILE A 232 7.48 5.49 10.23
N PHE A 233 7.41 6.75 9.90
CA PHE A 233 7.86 7.82 10.79
C PHE A 233 6.66 8.41 11.53
N HIS A 234 6.62 8.21 12.83
CA HIS A 234 5.67 8.90 13.71
C HIS A 234 6.24 10.27 14.09
N ALA A 235 5.60 11.33 13.59
CA ALA A 235 5.97 12.72 13.87
C ALA A 235 5.58 13.15 15.29
#